data_48354ab1441dac7e851513edcaab729a
#
_entry.id   48354ab1441dac7e851513edcaab729a
#
_cell.length_a   1.000
_cell.length_b   1.000
_cell.length_c   1.000
_cell.angle_alpha   90.00
_cell.angle_beta   90.00
_cell.angle_gamma   90.00
#
_symmetry.space_group_name_H-M   'P 1'
#
loop_
_entity.id
_entity.type
_entity.pdbx_description
1 polymer ?
#
loop_
_entity_poly.entity_id
_entity_poly.type
_entity_poly.pdbx_seq_one_letter_code
_entity_poly.pdbx_strand_id
1 'polypeptide(L)'
;MAKPIVAIVGRPNVGKSTIFNKLTGQRLAIVEDTPGVTRDRIFCDCEWSGHKFLLVDTGGIEPRIDDGLLAHMREQAQLAIDSADCIVMVTELSAGVTPQDQDVAGMLMRSGKPVVLAVNKCDKVGEPPMELYDFYSLGLGELIPVSGVHGHGTGDLLDAVCAHLDFSETVVEEDRIPVAIIGRPNVGKSSLTNRILGENRLIVANEAGTTRDAIDTMVENKYGKFIFTDTAGLRKRGKVESGVERYSVLRSLAAVERSRVCVIMIDATVGFTEQDSKVAGYAHEQGKACIIAVNKWDAVEKDSYTMDAMRKKLEEDFSFMSYAPIVFISAKTGQRVDKLFETIHFVDVQNGTRVPTGALNEMLARATAKVQPPSDKGKRLKVFYITQISTRPPTFVCFVNQKALFHFSYQRYLENQIRETFGLTGTPIKMITREHGDGAVKAGKV
;
A
#
# COMPACT_ATOMS: atom_id res chain seq x y z
N MET A 1 -5.79 -9.68 0.31
CA MET A 1 -4.84 -10.16 -0.73
C MET A 1 -3.80 -9.10 -0.94
N ALA A 2 -2.50 -9.46 -0.94
CA ALA A 2 -1.45 -8.54 -1.36
C ALA A 2 -1.57 -8.36 -2.87
N LYS A 3 -1.61 -7.12 -3.34
CA LYS A 3 -1.61 -6.82 -4.75
C LYS A 3 -0.20 -6.99 -5.29
N PRO A 4 0.00 -7.68 -6.44
CA PRO A 4 1.28 -7.67 -7.12
C PRO A 4 1.73 -6.24 -7.46
N ILE A 5 3.04 -6.02 -7.47
CA ILE A 5 3.64 -4.72 -7.75
C ILE A 5 4.30 -4.74 -9.11
N VAL A 6 3.98 -3.75 -9.95
CA VAL A 6 4.56 -3.54 -11.28
C VAL A 6 5.33 -2.24 -11.27
N ALA A 7 6.64 -2.27 -11.55
CA ALA A 7 7.48 -1.08 -11.61
C ALA A 7 7.80 -0.69 -13.05
N ILE A 8 7.67 0.59 -13.38
CA ILE A 8 8.06 1.15 -14.67
C ILE A 8 9.46 1.72 -14.56
N VAL A 9 10.40 1.25 -15.37
CA VAL A 9 11.80 1.69 -15.44
C VAL A 9 12.18 2.13 -16.85
N GLY A 10 13.23 2.91 -16.99
CA GLY A 10 13.75 3.36 -18.29
C GLY A 10 14.42 4.72 -18.20
N ARG A 11 15.04 5.16 -19.30
CA ARG A 11 15.70 6.46 -19.40
C ARG A 11 14.78 7.64 -19.07
N PRO A 12 15.28 8.78 -18.65
CA PRO A 12 14.53 10.03 -18.66
C PRO A 12 13.94 10.32 -20.05
N ASN A 13 12.77 10.93 -20.08
CA ASN A 13 12.08 11.39 -21.28
C ASN A 13 11.60 10.32 -22.29
N VAL A 14 11.74 9.01 -22.01
CA VAL A 14 11.15 7.94 -22.83
C VAL A 14 9.60 7.86 -22.67
N GLY A 15 9.03 8.63 -21.75
CA GLY A 15 7.58 8.71 -21.55
C GLY A 15 7.03 7.76 -20.48
N LYS A 16 7.83 7.37 -19.48
CA LYS A 16 7.39 6.54 -18.35
C LYS A 16 6.12 7.08 -17.67
N SER A 17 6.17 8.34 -17.24
CA SER A 17 5.04 9.00 -16.57
C SER A 17 3.84 9.20 -17.50
N THR A 18 4.06 9.33 -18.81
CA THR A 18 2.97 9.38 -19.80
C THR A 18 2.25 8.03 -19.89
N ILE A 19 3.01 6.93 -19.97
CA ILE A 19 2.46 5.57 -19.94
C ILE A 19 1.77 5.33 -18.59
N PHE A 20 2.42 5.65 -17.47
CA PHE A 20 1.84 5.54 -16.14
C PHE A 20 0.49 6.24 -16.05
N ASN A 21 0.42 7.51 -16.41
CA ASN A 21 -0.83 8.28 -16.41
C ASN A 21 -1.88 7.71 -17.36
N LYS A 22 -1.47 7.13 -18.50
CA LYS A 22 -2.40 6.53 -19.46
C LYS A 22 -2.99 5.24 -18.92
N LEU A 23 -2.17 4.37 -18.32
CA LEU A 23 -2.59 3.12 -17.71
C LEU A 23 -3.51 3.35 -16.50
N THR A 24 -3.20 4.35 -15.67
CA THR A 24 -3.99 4.71 -14.49
C THR A 24 -5.26 5.50 -14.84
N GLY A 25 -5.25 6.28 -15.94
CA GLY A 25 -6.39 7.09 -16.37
C GLY A 25 -7.51 6.32 -17.07
N GLN A 26 -7.29 5.07 -17.46
CA GLN A 26 -8.30 4.28 -18.18
C GLN A 26 -9.44 3.76 -17.29
N ARG A 27 -9.26 3.66 -15.96
CA ARG A 27 -10.34 3.42 -14.98
C ARG A 27 -9.90 3.80 -13.57
N LEU A 28 -9.94 5.09 -13.24
CA LEU A 28 -9.99 5.52 -11.85
C LEU A 28 -11.38 5.18 -11.30
N ALA A 29 -11.52 4.04 -10.65
CA ALA A 29 -12.62 3.83 -9.73
C ALA A 29 -12.41 4.76 -8.54
N ILE A 30 -13.30 5.75 -8.43
CA ILE A 30 -13.64 6.56 -7.25
C ILE A 30 -12.57 6.52 -6.14
N VAL A 31 -11.62 7.43 -6.23
CA VAL A 31 -10.73 7.73 -5.10
C VAL A 31 -11.34 8.92 -4.38
N GLU A 32 -11.90 8.68 -3.20
CA GLU A 32 -12.36 9.73 -2.31
C GLU A 32 -11.16 10.60 -1.89
N ASP A 33 -11.31 11.92 -2.01
CA ASP A 33 -10.33 12.88 -1.52
C ASP A 33 -10.31 12.84 0.01
N THR A 34 -9.29 12.18 0.57
CA THR A 34 -9.03 12.22 2.01
C THR A 34 -8.27 13.50 2.33
N PRO A 35 -8.84 14.46 3.08
CA PRO A 35 -8.14 15.69 3.44
C PRO A 35 -6.90 15.37 4.28
N GLY A 36 -5.74 15.89 3.86
CA GLY A 36 -4.46 15.76 4.56
C GLY A 36 -3.45 14.82 3.94
N VAL A 37 -3.79 14.11 2.86
CA VAL A 37 -2.83 13.26 2.12
C VAL A 37 -2.46 13.96 0.80
N THR A 38 -1.26 14.51 0.73
CA THR A 38 -0.69 15.04 -0.52
C THR A 38 -0.29 13.87 -1.43
N ARG A 39 -0.93 13.76 -2.61
CA ARG A 39 -0.63 12.74 -3.62
C ARG A 39 0.69 13.06 -4.33
N ASP A 40 1.77 12.38 -3.95
CA ASP A 40 2.88 12.19 -4.88
C ASP A 40 2.43 11.08 -5.87
N ARG A 41 2.36 11.40 -7.17
CA ARG A 41 1.91 10.50 -8.25
C ARG A 41 2.93 9.40 -8.58
N ILE A 42 3.50 8.75 -7.58
CA ILE A 42 4.56 7.74 -7.77
C ILE A 42 3.98 6.34 -7.93
N PHE A 43 2.77 6.10 -7.40
CA PHE A 43 2.10 4.80 -7.46
C PHE A 43 0.58 4.97 -7.63
N CYS A 44 -0.06 3.96 -8.21
CA CYS A 44 -1.50 3.93 -8.40
C CYS A 44 -2.03 2.49 -8.46
N ASP A 45 -3.21 2.27 -7.89
CA ASP A 45 -3.95 1.03 -8.07
C ASP A 45 -4.43 0.91 -9.52
N CYS A 46 -4.13 -0.22 -10.14
CA CYS A 46 -4.60 -0.59 -11.47
C CYS A 46 -5.47 -1.83 -11.41
N GLU A 47 -6.47 -1.88 -12.29
CA GLU A 47 -7.30 -3.06 -12.51
C GLU A 47 -7.39 -3.34 -14.01
N TRP A 48 -7.03 -4.57 -14.42
CA TRP A 48 -7.12 -5.02 -15.78
C TRP A 48 -7.69 -6.44 -15.85
N SER A 49 -8.70 -6.66 -16.69
CA SER A 49 -9.37 -7.97 -16.83
C SER A 49 -9.80 -8.62 -15.51
N GLY A 50 -10.18 -7.81 -14.50
CA GLY A 50 -10.55 -8.28 -13.15
C GLY A 50 -9.37 -8.50 -12.19
N HIS A 51 -8.14 -8.35 -12.66
CA HIS A 51 -6.93 -8.47 -11.86
C HIS A 51 -6.48 -7.11 -11.31
N LYS A 52 -6.14 -7.06 -10.02
CA LYS A 52 -5.70 -5.84 -9.34
C LYS A 52 -4.22 -5.91 -9.01
N PHE A 53 -3.50 -4.85 -9.33
CA PHE A 53 -2.07 -4.70 -9.02
C PHE A 53 -1.73 -3.24 -8.74
N LEU A 54 -0.56 -3.00 -8.13
CA LEU A 54 -0.04 -1.68 -7.86
C LEU A 54 0.98 -1.31 -8.95
N LEU A 55 0.73 -0.22 -9.67
CA LEU A 55 1.66 0.31 -10.66
C LEU A 55 2.51 1.42 -10.01
N VAL A 56 3.83 1.37 -10.23
CA VAL A 56 4.81 2.30 -9.66
C VAL A 56 5.62 2.97 -10.77
N ASP A 57 5.63 4.31 -10.80
CA ASP A 57 6.51 5.10 -11.67
C ASP A 57 7.82 5.42 -10.97
N THR A 58 8.90 4.71 -11.33
CA THR A 58 10.22 5.01 -10.78
C THR A 58 10.80 6.33 -11.31
N GLY A 59 10.27 6.85 -12.42
CA GLY A 59 10.71 8.14 -13.03
C GLY A 59 10.26 9.37 -12.24
N GLY A 60 9.17 9.28 -11.48
CA GLY A 60 8.75 10.32 -10.54
C GLY A 60 9.67 10.45 -9.32
N ILE A 61 10.66 9.58 -9.23
CA ILE A 61 11.65 9.51 -8.17
C ILE A 61 12.94 10.23 -8.64
N GLU A 62 12.90 11.55 -8.81
CA GLU A 62 14.12 12.31 -9.19
C GLU A 62 15.05 12.56 -7.98
N PRO A 63 16.34 12.18 -8.02
CA PRO A 63 17.31 12.69 -7.06
C PRO A 63 17.74 14.11 -7.47
N ARG A 64 17.84 14.97 -6.49
CA ARG A 64 18.58 16.23 -6.63
C ARG A 64 20.02 15.91 -6.29
N ILE A 65 20.91 15.61 -7.22
CA ILE A 65 22.38 15.77 -7.08
C ILE A 65 23.10 15.20 -8.33
N ASP A 66 24.23 15.76 -8.67
CA ASP A 66 25.16 15.64 -9.77
C ASP A 66 25.77 14.25 -10.09
N ASP A 67 25.19 13.17 -9.69
CA ASP A 67 25.62 11.82 -10.05
C ASP A 67 25.02 11.44 -11.39
N GLY A 68 25.83 11.33 -12.43
CA GLY A 68 25.43 11.24 -13.83
C GLY A 68 24.26 10.32 -14.15
N LEU A 69 23.54 10.60 -15.25
CA LEU A 69 22.34 9.95 -15.78
C LEU A 69 22.33 8.41 -15.64
N LEU A 70 23.48 7.79 -15.82
CA LEU A 70 23.67 6.34 -15.77
C LEU A 70 23.54 5.76 -14.34
N ALA A 71 24.07 6.47 -13.35
CA ALA A 71 23.95 6.07 -11.94
C ALA A 71 22.50 6.09 -11.48
N HIS A 72 21.77 7.13 -11.89
CA HIS A 72 20.34 7.27 -11.60
C HIS A 72 19.47 6.16 -12.22
N MET A 73 19.74 5.80 -13.47
CA MET A 73 19.01 4.70 -14.13
C MET A 73 19.28 3.34 -13.47
N ARG A 74 20.52 3.08 -13.07
CA ARG A 74 20.89 1.85 -12.33
C ARG A 74 20.19 1.79 -10.97
N GLU A 75 20.09 2.92 -10.28
CA GLU A 75 19.36 3.01 -9.02
C GLU A 75 17.87 2.72 -9.19
N GLN A 76 17.23 3.29 -10.22
CA GLN A 76 15.81 2.99 -10.53
C GLN A 76 15.61 1.51 -10.89
N ALA A 77 16.50 0.93 -11.69
CA ALA A 77 16.43 -0.49 -12.03
C ALA A 77 16.59 -1.37 -10.79
N GLN A 78 17.53 -1.05 -9.90
CA GLN A 78 17.73 -1.78 -8.65
C GLN A 78 16.52 -1.69 -7.72
N LEU A 79 15.88 -0.52 -7.64
CA LEU A 79 14.64 -0.33 -6.90
C LEU A 79 13.52 -1.23 -7.41
N ALA A 80 13.34 -1.27 -8.72
CA ALA A 80 12.34 -2.12 -9.35
C ALA A 80 12.62 -3.60 -9.09
N ILE A 81 13.88 -4.03 -9.23
CA ILE A 81 14.32 -5.41 -8.95
C ILE A 81 14.01 -5.80 -7.50
N ASP A 82 14.26 -4.90 -6.55
CA ASP A 82 14.10 -5.20 -5.14
C ASP A 82 12.63 -5.22 -4.68
N SER A 83 11.72 -4.55 -5.39
CA SER A 83 10.35 -4.30 -4.90
C SER A 83 9.23 -4.81 -5.80
N ALA A 84 9.46 -5.02 -7.09
CA ALA A 84 8.40 -5.38 -8.03
C ALA A 84 8.30 -6.90 -8.26
N ASP A 85 7.09 -7.36 -8.56
CA ASP A 85 6.81 -8.73 -9.02
C ASP A 85 6.98 -8.86 -10.54
N CYS A 86 6.73 -7.75 -11.27
CA CYS A 86 6.99 -7.62 -12.70
C CYS A 86 7.54 -6.22 -13.01
N ILE A 87 8.44 -6.11 -13.97
CA ILE A 87 9.07 -4.85 -14.35
C ILE A 87 8.72 -4.52 -15.80
N VAL A 88 8.24 -3.30 -16.04
CA VAL A 88 8.05 -2.76 -17.39
C VAL A 88 9.25 -1.88 -17.73
N MET A 89 10.12 -2.34 -18.62
CA MET A 89 11.20 -1.53 -19.15
C MET A 89 10.69 -0.71 -20.35
N VAL A 90 10.75 0.63 -20.22
CA VAL A 90 10.29 1.55 -21.26
C VAL A 90 11.49 2.11 -22.01
N THR A 91 11.47 1.96 -23.34
CA THR A 91 12.41 2.56 -24.29
C THR A 91 11.66 3.47 -25.27
N GLU A 92 12.36 4.11 -26.18
CA GLU A 92 11.80 5.06 -27.15
C GLU A 92 12.20 4.69 -28.57
N LEU A 93 11.22 4.52 -29.46
CA LEU A 93 11.45 4.13 -30.85
C LEU A 93 12.37 5.10 -31.59
N SER A 94 12.14 6.40 -31.47
CA SER A 94 12.89 7.45 -32.22
C SER A 94 14.37 7.56 -31.85
N ALA A 95 14.75 7.17 -30.65
CA ALA A 95 16.12 7.19 -30.19
C ALA A 95 16.91 5.89 -30.52
N GLY A 96 16.18 4.82 -30.86
CA GLY A 96 16.75 3.48 -31.00
C GLY A 96 17.29 2.93 -29.67
N VAL A 97 18.03 1.82 -29.76
CA VAL A 97 18.67 1.18 -28.61
C VAL A 97 19.91 1.96 -28.20
N THR A 98 19.98 2.42 -26.95
CA THR A 98 21.12 3.16 -26.43
C THR A 98 21.99 2.30 -25.51
N PRO A 99 23.29 2.67 -25.29
CA PRO A 99 24.11 1.96 -24.31
C PRO A 99 23.52 1.92 -22.91
N GLN A 100 22.78 2.97 -22.50
CA GLN A 100 22.09 3.00 -21.22
C GLN A 100 20.96 1.98 -21.15
N ASP A 101 20.21 1.80 -22.23
CA ASP A 101 19.16 0.77 -22.29
C ASP A 101 19.78 -0.62 -22.18
N GLN A 102 20.92 -0.89 -22.82
CA GLN A 102 21.66 -2.14 -22.72
C GLN A 102 22.15 -2.42 -21.29
N ASP A 103 22.68 -1.41 -20.60
CA ASP A 103 23.13 -1.54 -19.21
C ASP A 103 21.97 -1.93 -18.28
N VAL A 104 20.84 -1.22 -18.38
CA VAL A 104 19.65 -1.52 -17.57
C VAL A 104 19.09 -2.89 -17.91
N ALA A 105 18.95 -3.22 -19.19
CA ALA A 105 18.50 -4.53 -19.63
C ALA A 105 19.38 -5.66 -19.06
N GLY A 106 20.70 -5.47 -19.08
CA GLY A 106 21.65 -6.42 -18.47
C GLY A 106 21.47 -6.60 -16.96
N MET A 107 21.10 -5.55 -16.23
CA MET A 107 20.78 -5.65 -14.80
C MET A 107 19.47 -6.42 -14.58
N LEU A 108 18.43 -6.10 -15.35
CA LEU A 108 17.12 -6.73 -15.28
C LEU A 108 17.20 -8.23 -15.60
N MET A 109 17.92 -8.62 -16.64
CA MET A 109 18.13 -10.04 -16.99
C MET A 109 18.80 -10.82 -15.85
N ARG A 110 19.81 -10.24 -15.21
CA ARG A 110 20.53 -10.90 -14.10
C ARG A 110 19.67 -11.03 -12.83
N SER A 111 18.63 -10.24 -12.71
CA SER A 111 17.74 -10.27 -11.52
C SER A 111 16.84 -11.52 -11.48
N GLY A 112 16.58 -12.13 -12.63
CA GLY A 112 15.60 -13.23 -12.76
C GLY A 112 14.14 -12.81 -12.59
N LYS A 113 13.86 -11.51 -12.44
CA LYS A 113 12.47 -11.00 -12.37
C LYS A 113 11.83 -10.99 -13.75
N PRO A 114 10.50 -11.22 -13.85
CA PRO A 114 9.77 -11.01 -15.10
C PRO A 114 9.90 -9.58 -15.61
N VAL A 115 10.26 -9.42 -16.88
CA VAL A 115 10.42 -8.11 -17.51
C VAL A 115 9.58 -8.06 -18.78
N VAL A 116 8.80 -7.01 -18.97
CA VAL A 116 8.09 -6.69 -20.20
C VAL A 116 8.74 -5.48 -20.85
N LEU A 117 9.16 -5.59 -22.12
CA LEU A 117 9.78 -4.50 -22.86
C LEU A 117 8.72 -3.69 -23.60
N ALA A 118 8.53 -2.44 -23.23
CA ALA A 118 7.64 -1.48 -23.88
C ALA A 118 8.46 -0.48 -24.72
N VAL A 119 8.26 -0.47 -26.04
CA VAL A 119 8.86 0.52 -26.92
C VAL A 119 7.83 1.64 -27.16
N ASN A 120 8.08 2.80 -26.55
CA ASN A 120 7.15 3.93 -26.58
C ASN A 120 7.37 4.86 -27.79
N LYS A 121 6.41 5.77 -27.99
CA LYS A 121 6.34 6.72 -29.11
C LYS A 121 6.12 6.03 -30.47
N CYS A 122 5.46 4.87 -30.45
CA CYS A 122 4.93 4.22 -31.63
C CYS A 122 3.56 4.83 -31.99
N ASP A 123 3.57 6.08 -32.46
CA ASP A 123 2.32 6.87 -32.63
C ASP A 123 1.59 6.56 -33.93
N LYS A 124 2.25 5.90 -34.87
CA LYS A 124 1.66 5.51 -36.17
C LYS A 124 0.91 4.19 -36.04
N VAL A 125 -0.33 4.16 -36.51
CA VAL A 125 -1.12 2.92 -36.60
C VAL A 125 -0.80 2.26 -37.95
N GLY A 126 -0.51 0.96 -37.92
CA GLY A 126 -0.18 0.17 -39.10
C GLY A 126 0.92 -0.83 -38.85
N GLU A 127 1.63 -1.25 -39.90
CA GLU A 127 2.73 -2.18 -39.77
C GLU A 127 3.85 -1.57 -38.90
N PRO A 128 4.41 -2.36 -37.95
CA PRO A 128 5.51 -1.91 -37.13
C PRO A 128 6.72 -1.50 -37.98
N PRO A 129 7.37 -0.35 -37.68
CA PRO A 129 8.56 0.06 -38.43
C PRO A 129 9.72 -0.92 -38.20
N MET A 130 10.60 -1.05 -39.20
CA MET A 130 11.73 -2.00 -39.14
C MET A 130 12.65 -1.76 -37.95
N GLU A 131 12.82 -0.49 -37.54
CA GLU A 131 13.63 -0.05 -36.41
C GLU A 131 13.12 -0.63 -35.06
N LEU A 132 11.88 -1.05 -34.99
CA LEU A 132 11.33 -1.68 -33.80
C LEU A 132 12.05 -3.00 -33.47
N TYR A 133 12.46 -3.73 -34.49
CA TYR A 133 13.10 -5.05 -34.32
C TYR A 133 14.52 -4.96 -33.72
N ASP A 134 15.17 -3.79 -33.77
CA ASP A 134 16.48 -3.58 -33.15
C ASP A 134 16.44 -3.77 -31.63
N PHE A 135 15.27 -3.53 -31.01
CA PHE A 135 15.07 -3.66 -29.57
C PHE A 135 15.10 -5.11 -29.06
N TYR A 136 14.99 -6.12 -29.94
CA TYR A 136 15.24 -7.51 -29.57
C TYR A 136 16.69 -7.74 -29.10
N SER A 137 17.62 -6.89 -29.51
CA SER A 137 19.01 -6.93 -29.06
C SER A 137 19.18 -6.73 -27.55
N LEU A 138 18.18 -6.19 -26.87
CA LEU A 138 18.17 -6.05 -25.39
C LEU A 138 17.97 -7.39 -24.67
N GLY A 139 17.53 -8.45 -25.35
CA GLY A 139 17.40 -9.81 -24.80
C GLY A 139 16.30 -9.99 -23.75
N LEU A 140 15.33 -9.07 -23.68
CA LEU A 140 14.24 -9.08 -22.67
C LEU A 140 12.97 -9.83 -23.12
N GLY A 141 13.04 -10.61 -24.20
CA GLY A 141 11.92 -11.37 -24.71
C GLY A 141 11.02 -10.58 -25.67
N GLU A 142 9.71 -10.74 -25.52
CA GLU A 142 8.72 -10.09 -26.38
C GLU A 142 8.71 -8.58 -26.14
N LEU A 143 8.69 -7.81 -27.24
CA LEU A 143 8.58 -6.36 -27.20
C LEU A 143 7.17 -5.91 -27.58
N ILE A 144 6.67 -4.89 -26.89
CA ILE A 144 5.35 -4.34 -27.09
C ILE A 144 5.46 -2.89 -27.55
N PRO A 145 5.04 -2.59 -28.80
CA PRO A 145 5.00 -1.20 -29.27
C PRO A 145 3.84 -0.47 -28.59
N VAL A 146 4.12 0.68 -27.98
CA VAL A 146 3.11 1.47 -27.28
C VAL A 146 3.17 2.95 -27.68
N SER A 147 2.05 3.63 -27.57
CA SER A 147 1.98 5.07 -27.60
C SER A 147 1.34 5.57 -26.30
N GLY A 148 2.15 6.06 -25.39
CA GLY A 148 1.67 6.63 -24.13
C GLY A 148 0.73 7.82 -24.32
N VAL A 149 0.89 8.59 -25.41
CA VAL A 149 0.04 9.75 -25.74
C VAL A 149 -1.31 9.29 -26.29
N HIS A 150 -1.32 8.39 -27.28
CA HIS A 150 -2.54 7.96 -27.96
C HIS A 150 -3.19 6.73 -27.27
N GLY A 151 -2.44 5.97 -26.50
CA GLY A 151 -2.93 4.77 -25.80
C GLY A 151 -2.92 3.51 -26.67
N HIS A 152 -2.25 3.55 -27.83
CA HIS A 152 -2.10 2.35 -28.67
C HIS A 152 -1.17 1.35 -27.96
N GLY A 153 -1.46 0.05 -28.05
CA GLY A 153 -0.66 -1.03 -27.47
C GLY A 153 -0.70 -1.11 -25.94
N THR A 154 -1.43 -0.22 -25.26
CA THR A 154 -1.51 -0.23 -23.78
C THR A 154 -2.29 -1.44 -23.24
N GLY A 155 -3.27 -1.97 -24.02
CA GLY A 155 -3.97 -3.20 -23.69
C GLY A 155 -3.05 -4.41 -23.76
N ASP A 156 -2.29 -4.55 -24.84
CA ASP A 156 -1.32 -5.64 -25.03
C ASP A 156 -0.23 -5.60 -23.94
N LEU A 157 0.21 -4.40 -23.56
CA LEU A 157 1.14 -4.21 -22.45
C LEU A 157 0.56 -4.70 -21.13
N LEU A 158 -0.70 -4.39 -20.83
CA LEU A 158 -1.37 -4.83 -19.61
C LEU A 158 -1.62 -6.35 -19.62
N ASP A 159 -1.97 -6.93 -20.76
CA ASP A 159 -2.12 -8.38 -20.90
C ASP A 159 -0.80 -9.11 -20.65
N ALA A 160 0.30 -8.63 -21.24
CA ALA A 160 1.64 -9.19 -21.01
C ALA A 160 2.09 -9.05 -19.55
N VAL A 161 1.84 -7.91 -18.91
CA VAL A 161 2.11 -7.72 -17.49
C VAL A 161 1.31 -8.71 -16.65
N CYS A 162 -0.01 -8.83 -16.88
CA CYS A 162 -0.87 -9.74 -16.12
C CYS A 162 -0.49 -11.22 -16.30
N ALA A 163 0.04 -11.60 -17.48
CA ALA A 163 0.53 -12.96 -17.72
C ALA A 163 1.72 -13.35 -16.84
N HIS A 164 2.49 -12.37 -16.38
CA HIS A 164 3.65 -12.57 -15.51
C HIS A 164 3.34 -12.41 -14.02
N LEU A 165 2.16 -11.91 -13.66
CA LEU A 165 1.77 -11.73 -12.28
C LEU A 165 1.06 -12.96 -11.73
N ASP A 166 1.38 -13.31 -10.50
CA ASP A 166 0.68 -14.36 -9.78
C ASP A 166 -0.45 -13.73 -8.96
N PHE A 167 -1.67 -14.03 -9.36
CA PHE A 167 -2.90 -13.63 -8.68
C PHE A 167 -3.48 -14.77 -7.82
N SER A 168 -2.77 -15.90 -7.71
CA SER A 168 -3.19 -16.97 -6.80
C SER A 168 -3.23 -16.44 -5.37
N GLU A 169 -4.26 -16.83 -4.64
CA GLU A 169 -4.33 -16.56 -3.20
C GLU A 169 -3.14 -17.27 -2.54
N THR A 170 -2.17 -16.49 -2.08
CA THR A 170 -1.22 -17.02 -1.10
C THR A 170 -2.05 -17.40 0.11
N VAL A 171 -2.26 -18.69 0.33
CA VAL A 171 -2.78 -19.23 1.58
C VAL A 171 -1.72 -18.91 2.63
N VAL A 172 -1.76 -17.71 3.19
CA VAL A 172 -1.08 -17.43 4.45
C VAL A 172 -1.79 -18.34 5.45
N GLU A 173 -1.06 -19.24 6.07
CA GLU A 173 -1.60 -20.03 7.18
C GLU A 173 -2.35 -19.05 8.07
N GLU A 174 -3.67 -19.27 8.26
CA GLU A 174 -4.55 -18.32 8.98
C GLU A 174 -4.05 -18.00 10.39
N ASP A 175 -3.17 -18.85 10.90
CA ASP A 175 -2.57 -18.82 12.23
C ASP A 175 -1.43 -17.78 12.38
N ARG A 176 -0.92 -17.17 11.31
CA ARG A 176 0.19 -16.20 11.36
C ARG A 176 -0.28 -14.79 10.99
N ILE A 177 0.21 -13.78 11.73
CA ILE A 177 -0.11 -12.37 11.51
C ILE A 177 1.00 -11.71 10.68
N PRO A 178 0.76 -11.36 9.39
CA PRO A 178 1.71 -10.59 8.60
C PRO A 178 1.76 -9.14 9.07
N VAL A 179 2.96 -8.67 9.46
CA VAL A 179 3.20 -7.35 10.04
C VAL A 179 4.23 -6.59 9.23
N ALA A 180 3.91 -5.36 8.83
CA ALA A 180 4.87 -4.42 8.27
C ALA A 180 5.32 -3.40 9.32
N ILE A 181 6.62 -3.14 9.40
CA ILE A 181 7.19 -2.03 10.18
C ILE A 181 7.54 -0.92 9.20
N ILE A 182 6.76 0.17 9.22
CA ILE A 182 6.87 1.29 8.29
C ILE A 182 7.18 2.60 9.03
N GLY A 183 7.63 3.61 8.33
CA GLY A 183 7.99 4.91 8.87
C GLY A 183 9.20 5.49 8.14
N ARG A 184 9.47 6.77 8.36
CA ARG A 184 10.59 7.50 7.76
C ARG A 184 11.98 6.90 8.10
N PRO A 185 13.05 7.27 7.41
CA PRO A 185 14.41 6.90 7.77
C PRO A 185 14.77 7.29 9.21
N ASN A 186 15.63 6.50 9.85
CA ASN A 186 16.19 6.77 11.18
C ASN A 186 15.21 6.80 12.38
N VAL A 187 13.94 6.46 12.21
CA VAL A 187 12.98 6.29 13.33
C VAL A 187 13.26 5.05 14.19
N GLY A 188 14.16 4.17 13.75
CA GLY A 188 14.57 2.97 14.50
C GLY A 188 13.93 1.66 14.04
N LYS A 189 13.41 1.58 12.79
CA LYS A 189 12.85 0.33 12.23
C LYS A 189 13.83 -0.85 12.34
N SER A 190 15.05 -0.68 11.84
CA SER A 190 16.09 -1.72 11.92
C SER A 190 16.45 -2.10 13.36
N SER A 191 16.45 -1.12 14.27
CA SER A 191 16.70 -1.37 15.70
C SER A 191 15.57 -2.22 16.32
N LEU A 192 14.32 -1.91 15.98
CA LEU A 192 13.16 -2.69 16.45
C LEU A 192 13.20 -4.11 15.88
N THR A 193 13.44 -4.25 14.59
CA THR A 193 13.57 -5.56 13.94
C THR A 193 14.69 -6.39 14.58
N ASN A 194 15.87 -5.81 14.78
CA ASN A 194 16.98 -6.52 15.43
C ASN A 194 16.67 -6.92 16.88
N ARG A 195 15.94 -6.08 17.61
CA ARG A 195 15.49 -6.39 18.98
C ARG A 195 14.51 -7.56 18.98
N ILE A 196 13.50 -7.54 18.13
CA ILE A 196 12.51 -8.60 17.96
C ILE A 196 13.19 -9.94 17.63
N LEU A 197 14.20 -9.93 16.76
CA LEU A 197 14.97 -11.12 16.37
C LEU A 197 15.93 -11.61 17.45
N GLY A 198 16.48 -10.72 18.25
CA GLY A 198 17.43 -11.05 19.32
C GLY A 198 16.75 -11.65 20.55
N GLU A 199 15.55 -11.23 20.88
CA GLU A 199 14.81 -11.69 22.06
C GLU A 199 13.99 -12.96 21.82
N ASN A 200 13.53 -13.16 20.59
CA ASN A 200 12.72 -14.32 20.21
C ASN A 200 13.56 -15.35 19.44
N ARG A 201 14.41 -16.10 20.16
CA ARG A 201 15.14 -17.27 19.62
C ARG A 201 14.20 -18.46 19.48
N LEU A 202 13.27 -18.44 18.53
CA LEU A 202 12.62 -19.67 18.06
C LEU A 202 12.26 -19.55 16.59
N ILE A 203 12.95 -20.40 15.82
CA ILE A 203 12.62 -20.86 14.49
C ILE A 203 12.73 -19.80 13.38
N VAL A 204 13.95 -19.51 12.95
CA VAL A 204 14.22 -19.26 11.54
C VAL A 204 14.07 -20.62 10.84
N ALA A 205 12.87 -21.03 10.54
CA ALA A 205 12.65 -22.15 9.64
C ALA A 205 12.95 -21.64 8.23
N ASN A 206 14.16 -21.89 7.74
CA ASN A 206 14.43 -22.04 6.33
C ASN A 206 13.70 -23.31 5.88
N GLU A 207 12.41 -23.31 5.73
CA GLU A 207 11.72 -24.32 4.96
C GLU A 207 12.09 -24.09 3.49
N ALA A 208 13.04 -24.90 3.03
CA ALA A 208 13.37 -25.06 1.63
C ALA A 208 12.12 -25.57 0.90
N GLY A 209 11.38 -24.65 0.23
CA GLY A 209 10.19 -25.03 -0.54
C GLY A 209 9.22 -23.90 -0.83
N THR A 210 9.23 -22.81 -0.07
CA THR A 210 8.46 -21.60 -0.40
C THR A 210 9.40 -20.56 -1.03
N THR A 211 9.73 -20.80 -2.28
CA THR A 211 10.52 -19.90 -3.14
C THR A 211 9.69 -18.66 -3.47
N ARG A 212 9.53 -17.73 -2.52
CA ARG A 212 9.16 -16.37 -2.90
C ARG A 212 9.85 -15.24 -2.17
N ASP A 213 10.36 -15.37 -0.92
CA ASP A 213 11.17 -14.24 -0.42
C ASP A 213 12.04 -14.64 0.78
N ALA A 214 13.36 -14.63 0.59
CA ALA A 214 14.37 -14.72 1.64
C ALA A 214 14.38 -13.48 2.59
N ILE A 215 13.29 -12.74 2.65
CA ILE A 215 13.19 -11.39 3.19
C ILE A 215 12.31 -11.32 4.44
N ASP A 216 11.40 -12.28 4.62
CA ASP A 216 10.45 -12.30 5.73
C ASP A 216 11.00 -13.03 6.95
N THR A 217 10.63 -12.55 8.13
CA THR A 217 11.07 -13.16 9.38
C THR A 217 9.90 -13.63 10.21
N MET A 218 9.91 -14.92 10.54
CA MET A 218 8.93 -15.54 11.42
C MET A 218 9.32 -15.34 12.87
N VAL A 219 8.35 -14.98 13.71
CA VAL A 219 8.52 -14.79 15.15
C VAL A 219 7.32 -15.43 15.85
N GLU A 220 7.60 -16.26 16.85
CA GLU A 220 6.57 -16.85 17.70
C GLU A 220 6.84 -16.48 19.16
N ASN A 221 5.80 -16.02 19.85
CA ASN A 221 5.87 -15.70 21.27
C ASN A 221 4.53 -15.98 21.97
N LYS A 222 4.41 -15.63 23.25
CA LYS A 222 3.18 -15.82 24.05
C LYS A 222 1.92 -15.11 23.52
N TYR A 223 2.06 -14.17 22.58
CA TYR A 223 0.95 -13.43 21.97
C TYR A 223 0.50 -14.00 20.62
N GLY A 224 1.29 -14.91 20.03
CA GLY A 224 0.96 -15.56 18.77
C GLY A 224 2.14 -15.71 17.82
N LYS A 225 1.81 -16.03 16.57
CA LYS A 225 2.77 -16.22 15.49
C LYS A 225 2.70 -15.02 14.53
N PHE A 226 3.85 -14.47 14.20
CA PHE A 226 3.98 -13.25 13.39
C PHE A 226 4.92 -13.48 12.22
N ILE A 227 4.65 -12.81 11.10
CA ILE A 227 5.55 -12.72 9.95
C ILE A 227 5.87 -11.25 9.73
N PHE A 228 7.11 -10.83 10.04
CA PHE A 228 7.56 -9.48 9.74
C PHE A 228 8.07 -9.41 8.31
N THR A 229 7.39 -8.62 7.47
CA THR A 229 7.68 -8.46 6.04
C THR A 229 8.86 -7.51 5.82
N ASP A 230 9.67 -7.78 4.77
CA ASP A 230 10.82 -6.95 4.33
C ASP A 230 11.92 -6.70 5.39
N THR A 231 12.21 -7.68 6.23
CA THR A 231 13.24 -7.53 7.28
C THR A 231 14.67 -7.51 6.73
N ALA A 232 14.96 -8.12 5.57
CA ALA A 232 16.30 -8.12 4.96
C ALA A 232 16.71 -6.74 4.43
N GLY A 233 15.76 -5.97 3.89
CA GLY A 233 15.97 -4.56 3.53
C GLY A 233 16.33 -3.69 4.72
N LEU A 234 15.85 -4.05 5.92
CA LEU A 234 16.19 -3.38 7.17
C LEU A 234 17.57 -3.80 7.72
N ARG A 235 18.06 -5.02 7.39
CA ARG A 235 19.36 -5.56 7.87
C ARG A 235 20.58 -5.06 7.08
N LYS A 236 20.48 -4.88 5.75
CA LYS A 236 21.61 -4.55 4.87
C LYS A 236 22.13 -3.09 4.97
N ARG A 237 21.58 -2.25 5.83
CA ARG A 237 21.87 -0.81 5.93
C ARG A 237 23.18 -0.40 6.63
N GLY A 238 24.20 -1.23 6.66
CA GLY A 238 25.48 -0.85 7.25
C GLY A 238 26.40 0.06 6.41
N LYS A 239 26.14 0.31 5.11
CA LYS A 239 27.17 0.92 4.21
C LYS A 239 26.71 1.80 3.03
N VAL A 240 25.48 2.29 2.95
CA VAL A 240 25.08 3.16 1.82
C VAL A 240 24.47 4.46 2.33
N GLU A 241 25.22 5.53 2.29
CA GLU A 241 24.82 6.93 2.46
C GLU A 241 24.43 7.49 1.07
N SER A 242 23.37 8.26 1.00
CA SER A 242 22.79 8.95 -0.18
C SER A 242 21.86 8.12 -1.08
N GLY A 243 20.66 8.59 -1.28
CA GLY A 243 19.57 7.91 -2.04
C GLY A 243 18.50 7.25 -1.14
N VAL A 244 18.68 7.26 0.16
CA VAL A 244 18.03 6.42 1.18
C VAL A 244 16.53 6.70 1.39
N GLU A 245 16.03 7.90 1.14
CA GLU A 245 14.66 8.26 1.54
C GLU A 245 13.58 7.61 0.66
N ARG A 246 13.79 7.62 -0.64
CA ARG A 246 12.81 7.12 -1.62
C ARG A 246 12.80 5.60 -1.75
N TYR A 247 13.96 4.95 -1.59
CA TYR A 247 14.06 3.50 -1.38
C TYR A 247 13.21 3.01 -0.22
N SER A 248 13.17 3.82 0.85
CA SER A 248 12.38 3.51 2.03
C SER A 248 10.87 3.55 1.75
N VAL A 249 10.40 4.43 0.86
CA VAL A 249 8.97 4.55 0.54
C VAL A 249 8.48 3.34 -0.25
N LEU A 250 9.12 2.98 -1.37
CA LEU A 250 8.68 1.85 -2.20
C LEU A 250 8.70 0.52 -1.44
N ARG A 251 9.74 0.28 -0.62
CA ARG A 251 9.78 -0.90 0.24
C ARG A 251 8.67 -0.87 1.29
N SER A 252 8.38 0.30 1.85
CA SER A 252 7.25 0.44 2.78
C SER A 252 5.92 0.13 2.10
N LEU A 253 5.73 0.52 0.83
CA LEU A 253 4.54 0.20 0.04
C LEU A 253 4.41 -1.31 -0.16
N ALA A 254 5.50 -1.97 -0.61
CA ALA A 254 5.53 -3.43 -0.80
C ALA A 254 5.24 -4.19 0.50
N ALA A 255 5.84 -3.75 1.61
CA ALA A 255 5.60 -4.33 2.92
C ALA A 255 4.14 -4.14 3.38
N VAL A 256 3.56 -2.94 3.16
CA VAL A 256 2.14 -2.66 3.45
C VAL A 256 1.23 -3.60 2.66
N GLU A 257 1.45 -3.77 1.36
CA GLU A 257 0.59 -4.66 0.55
C GLU A 257 0.56 -6.09 1.09
N ARG A 258 1.71 -6.63 1.51
CA ARG A 258 1.87 -7.99 2.02
C ARG A 258 1.46 -8.17 3.48
N SER A 259 1.12 -7.09 4.20
CA SER A 259 0.77 -7.13 5.62
C SER A 259 -0.73 -7.10 5.89
N ARG A 260 -1.13 -7.57 7.08
CA ARG A 260 -2.45 -7.35 7.68
C ARG A 260 -2.43 -6.21 8.69
N VAL A 261 -1.31 -6.08 9.40
CA VAL A 261 -1.10 -5.04 10.42
C VAL A 261 0.12 -4.21 10.07
N CYS A 262 -0.02 -2.89 10.07
CA CYS A 262 1.06 -1.93 9.87
C CYS A 262 1.44 -1.25 11.18
N VAL A 263 2.70 -1.38 11.57
CA VAL A 263 3.29 -0.65 12.71
C VAL A 263 3.97 0.60 12.15
N ILE A 264 3.34 1.76 12.37
CA ILE A 264 3.83 3.07 11.91
C ILE A 264 4.74 3.63 12.98
N MET A 265 6.04 3.68 12.70
CA MET A 265 7.04 4.13 13.66
C MET A 265 7.26 5.63 13.60
N ILE A 266 7.15 6.30 14.74
CA ILE A 266 7.41 7.73 14.94
C ILE A 266 8.61 7.89 15.90
N ASP A 267 9.45 8.88 15.65
CA ASP A 267 10.55 9.25 16.54
C ASP A 267 10.05 10.22 17.61
N ALA A 268 10.06 9.80 18.88
CA ALA A 268 9.60 10.60 20.01
C ALA A 268 10.37 11.91 20.19
N THR A 269 11.64 11.96 19.75
CA THR A 269 12.51 13.16 19.90
C THR A 269 12.22 14.24 18.86
N VAL A 270 11.58 13.87 17.73
CA VAL A 270 11.25 14.78 16.62
C VAL A 270 9.75 15.04 16.56
N GLY A 271 8.94 14.05 16.93
CA GLY A 271 7.49 14.09 16.81
C GLY A 271 6.99 13.79 15.40
N PHE A 272 5.76 14.18 15.12
CA PHE A 272 5.08 14.00 13.83
C PHE A 272 5.68 14.87 12.73
N THR A 273 5.74 14.33 11.52
CA THR A 273 6.18 15.03 10.30
C THR A 273 5.24 14.74 9.13
N GLU A 274 5.25 15.58 8.11
CA GLU A 274 4.47 15.37 6.88
C GLU A 274 4.80 14.02 6.19
N GLN A 275 6.05 13.57 6.29
CA GLN A 275 6.46 12.28 5.73
C GLN A 275 5.83 11.11 6.49
N ASP A 276 5.64 11.21 7.79
CA ASP A 276 4.93 10.22 8.58
C ASP A 276 3.46 10.13 8.17
N SER A 277 2.81 11.29 7.87
CA SER A 277 1.45 11.34 7.35
C SER A 277 1.29 10.61 6.01
N LYS A 278 2.23 10.80 5.08
CA LYS A 278 2.19 10.14 3.76
C LYS A 278 2.26 8.61 3.88
N VAL A 279 3.18 8.11 4.70
CA VAL A 279 3.36 6.66 4.91
C VAL A 279 2.15 6.05 5.63
N ALA A 280 1.63 6.74 6.64
CA ALA A 280 0.46 6.32 7.39
C ALA A 280 -0.82 6.37 6.53
N GLY A 281 -0.97 7.43 5.73
CA GLY A 281 -2.08 7.62 4.81
C GLY A 281 -2.19 6.46 3.82
N TYR A 282 -1.07 6.01 3.25
CA TYR A 282 -1.08 4.85 2.36
C TYR A 282 -1.58 3.58 3.06
N ALA A 283 -1.09 3.26 4.26
CA ALA A 283 -1.57 2.10 5.01
C ALA A 283 -3.08 2.17 5.31
N HIS A 284 -3.56 3.38 5.62
CA HIS A 284 -4.99 3.65 5.83
C HIS A 284 -5.82 3.42 4.56
N GLU A 285 -5.40 3.99 3.42
CA GLU A 285 -6.09 3.86 2.13
C GLU A 285 -6.16 2.40 1.66
N GLN A 286 -5.07 1.62 1.89
CA GLN A 286 -5.06 0.18 1.60
C GLN A 286 -5.91 -0.64 2.57
N GLY A 287 -6.53 -0.01 3.56
CA GLY A 287 -7.42 -0.68 4.51
C GLY A 287 -6.68 -1.59 5.49
N LYS A 288 -5.39 -1.34 5.72
CA LYS A 288 -4.61 -2.12 6.68
C LYS A 288 -4.93 -1.74 8.12
N ALA A 289 -4.87 -2.70 9.01
CA ALA A 289 -4.94 -2.41 10.42
C ALA A 289 -3.65 -1.68 10.85
N CYS A 290 -3.75 -0.63 11.68
CA CYS A 290 -2.65 0.29 11.97
C CYS A 290 -2.43 0.48 13.46
N ILE A 291 -1.16 0.58 13.83
CA ILE A 291 -0.68 0.92 15.18
C ILE A 291 0.36 2.02 15.03
N ILE A 292 0.29 3.06 15.84
CA ILE A 292 1.30 4.11 15.92
C ILE A 292 2.29 3.75 17.04
N ALA A 293 3.54 3.43 16.68
CA ALA A 293 4.61 3.09 17.63
C ALA A 293 5.56 4.28 17.80
N VAL A 294 5.49 4.96 18.93
CA VAL A 294 6.34 6.10 19.28
C VAL A 294 7.62 5.55 19.88
N ASN A 295 8.68 5.52 19.06
CA ASN A 295 9.98 4.94 19.42
C ASN A 295 10.96 5.98 19.95
N LYS A 296 12.09 5.52 20.49
CA LYS A 296 13.11 6.31 21.18
C LYS A 296 12.59 6.98 22.45
N TRP A 297 11.60 6.34 23.09
CA TRP A 297 11.02 6.86 24.32
C TRP A 297 12.03 6.95 25.49
N ASP A 298 13.14 6.22 25.39
CA ASP A 298 14.28 6.32 26.34
C ASP A 298 15.05 7.63 26.24
N ALA A 299 15.00 8.32 25.09
CA ALA A 299 15.74 9.56 24.83
C ALA A 299 14.95 10.84 25.16
N VAL A 300 13.67 10.71 25.52
CA VAL A 300 12.81 11.87 25.87
C VAL A 300 12.94 12.18 27.35
N GLU A 301 13.14 13.44 27.69
CA GLU A 301 12.99 13.93 29.07
C GLU A 301 11.52 13.84 29.52
N LYS A 302 11.27 13.24 30.67
CA LYS A 302 9.93 12.81 31.08
C LYS A 302 9.53 13.45 32.41
N ASP A 303 8.35 14.02 32.42
CA ASP A 303 7.55 14.27 33.60
C ASP A 303 6.29 13.39 33.60
N SER A 304 5.42 13.58 34.61
CA SER A 304 4.17 12.82 34.72
C SER A 304 3.16 13.10 33.60
N TYR A 305 3.30 14.20 32.86
CA TYR A 305 2.36 14.64 31.81
C TYR A 305 2.88 14.46 30.38
N THR A 306 4.19 14.24 30.21
CA THR A 306 4.85 14.18 28.89
C THR A 306 4.20 13.15 27.95
N MET A 307 3.85 11.98 28.47
CA MET A 307 3.26 10.91 27.64
C MET A 307 1.85 11.27 27.17
N ASP A 308 1.03 11.85 28.05
CA ASP A 308 -0.36 12.20 27.72
C ASP A 308 -0.41 13.42 26.80
N ALA A 309 0.46 14.40 27.02
CA ALA A 309 0.59 15.56 26.13
C ALA A 309 1.02 15.14 24.70
N MET A 310 2.02 14.23 24.60
CA MET A 310 2.46 13.73 23.30
C MET A 310 1.39 12.87 22.64
N ARG A 311 0.67 12.03 23.39
CA ARG A 311 -0.46 11.25 22.89
C ARG A 311 -1.52 12.15 22.28
N LYS A 312 -1.96 13.16 23.02
CA LYS A 312 -2.99 14.11 22.56
C LYS A 312 -2.55 14.82 21.28
N LYS A 313 -1.31 15.28 21.20
CA LYS A 313 -0.77 15.90 20.00
C LYS A 313 -0.77 14.95 18.81
N LEU A 314 -0.36 13.69 18.99
CA LEU A 314 -0.38 12.69 17.92
C LEU A 314 -1.80 12.32 17.49
N GLU A 315 -2.77 12.29 18.39
CA GLU A 315 -4.19 12.09 18.06
C GLU A 315 -4.74 13.23 17.20
N GLU A 316 -4.30 14.48 17.45
CA GLU A 316 -4.64 15.63 16.61
C GLU A 316 -3.95 15.54 15.23
N ASP A 317 -2.65 15.24 15.19
CA ASP A 317 -1.83 15.13 13.98
C ASP A 317 -2.30 13.96 13.08
N PHE A 318 -2.72 12.83 13.67
CA PHE A 318 -3.28 11.66 12.97
C PHE A 318 -4.80 11.61 13.03
N SER A 319 -5.49 12.75 12.96
CA SER A 319 -6.96 12.83 13.06
C SER A 319 -7.70 11.96 12.04
N PHE A 320 -7.09 11.68 10.87
CA PHE A 320 -7.62 10.78 9.85
C PHE A 320 -7.51 9.29 10.24
N MET A 321 -6.68 8.96 11.25
CA MET A 321 -6.46 7.60 11.78
C MET A 321 -6.72 7.53 13.29
N SER A 322 -7.67 8.28 13.80
CA SER A 322 -8.02 8.32 15.24
C SER A 322 -8.35 6.94 15.85
N TYR A 323 -8.58 5.95 15.02
CA TYR A 323 -8.81 4.56 15.41
C TYR A 323 -7.51 3.80 15.78
N ALA A 324 -6.34 4.28 15.35
CA ALA A 324 -5.07 3.59 15.54
C ALA A 324 -4.55 3.76 16.97
N PRO A 325 -4.32 2.68 17.73
CA PRO A 325 -3.76 2.78 19.09
C PRO A 325 -2.32 3.28 19.04
N ILE A 326 -1.96 4.11 20.03
CA ILE A 326 -0.61 4.68 20.19
C ILE A 326 0.13 3.91 21.29
N VAL A 327 1.31 3.37 20.95
CA VAL A 327 2.18 2.62 21.86
C VAL A 327 3.54 3.30 21.94
N PHE A 328 3.99 3.67 23.14
CA PHE A 328 5.32 4.24 23.37
C PHE A 328 6.32 3.13 23.66
N ILE A 329 7.40 3.05 22.85
CA ILE A 329 8.40 1.98 22.94
C ILE A 329 9.83 2.54 22.94
N SER A 330 10.78 1.71 23.34
CA SER A 330 12.20 1.91 23.03
C SER A 330 12.76 0.63 22.40
N ALA A 331 13.03 0.70 21.12
CA ALA A 331 13.70 -0.39 20.41
C ALA A 331 15.13 -0.64 20.94
N LYS A 332 15.78 0.39 21.49
CA LYS A 332 17.13 0.33 22.08
C LYS A 332 17.15 -0.47 23.38
N THR A 333 16.25 -0.15 24.30
CA THR A 333 16.22 -0.77 25.64
C THR A 333 15.28 -1.99 25.75
N GLY A 334 14.40 -2.21 24.74
CA GLY A 334 13.36 -3.24 24.79
C GLY A 334 12.08 -2.79 25.54
N GLN A 335 12.05 -1.56 26.08
CA GLN A 335 10.93 -1.08 26.86
C GLN A 335 9.63 -1.13 26.06
N ARG A 336 8.60 -1.82 26.59
CA ARG A 336 7.25 -1.97 26.06
C ARG A 336 7.17 -2.61 24.65
N VAL A 337 8.18 -3.33 24.19
CA VAL A 337 8.13 -4.13 22.97
C VAL A 337 7.12 -5.27 23.12
N ASP A 338 7.04 -5.90 24.29
CA ASP A 338 5.99 -6.88 24.61
C ASP A 338 4.57 -6.28 24.44
N LYS A 339 4.36 -5.04 24.89
CA LYS A 339 3.07 -4.35 24.70
C LYS A 339 2.74 -4.10 23.23
N LEU A 340 3.75 -3.90 22.39
CA LEU A 340 3.56 -3.79 20.95
C LEU A 340 3.04 -5.11 20.36
N PHE A 341 3.60 -6.26 20.74
CA PHE A 341 3.12 -7.57 20.28
C PHE A 341 1.68 -7.83 20.73
N GLU A 342 1.36 -7.56 21.98
CA GLU A 342 0.00 -7.65 22.50
C GLU A 342 -0.97 -6.79 21.69
N THR A 343 -0.56 -5.54 21.36
CA THR A 343 -1.36 -4.62 20.57
C THR A 343 -1.53 -5.10 19.12
N ILE A 344 -0.48 -5.66 18.50
CA ILE A 344 -0.56 -6.25 17.14
C ILE A 344 -1.58 -7.37 17.10
N HIS A 345 -1.52 -8.30 18.05
CA HIS A 345 -2.48 -9.40 18.15
C HIS A 345 -3.92 -8.87 18.35
N PHE A 346 -4.11 -7.96 19.29
CA PHE A 346 -5.41 -7.34 19.57
C PHE A 346 -6.01 -6.68 18.32
N VAL A 347 -5.22 -5.88 17.60
CA VAL A 347 -5.66 -5.16 16.41
C VAL A 347 -5.98 -6.12 15.25
N ASP A 348 -5.22 -7.22 15.07
CA ASP A 348 -5.54 -8.24 14.06
C ASP A 348 -6.87 -8.94 14.37
N VAL A 349 -7.15 -9.24 15.64
CA VAL A 349 -8.44 -9.78 16.08
C VAL A 349 -9.58 -8.80 15.78
N GLN A 350 -9.40 -7.52 16.12
CA GLN A 350 -10.38 -6.47 15.82
C GLN A 350 -10.64 -6.35 14.31
N ASN A 351 -9.59 -6.45 13.49
CA ASN A 351 -9.68 -6.39 12.03
C ASN A 351 -10.45 -7.58 11.43
N GLY A 352 -10.40 -8.73 12.08
CA GLY A 352 -11.14 -9.94 11.71
C GLY A 352 -12.57 -10.02 12.28
N THR A 353 -12.98 -9.06 13.10
CA THR A 353 -14.27 -9.13 13.82
C THR A 353 -15.45 -9.07 12.86
N ARG A 354 -16.38 -10.03 13.02
CA ARG A 354 -17.65 -10.09 12.31
C ARG A 354 -18.78 -9.60 13.22
N VAL A 355 -19.47 -8.56 12.80
CA VAL A 355 -20.60 -8.00 13.55
C VAL A 355 -21.90 -8.55 12.96
N PRO A 356 -22.78 -9.13 13.77
CA PRO A 356 -24.08 -9.63 13.31
C PRO A 356 -24.97 -8.51 12.74
N THR A 357 -25.65 -8.79 11.62
CA THR A 357 -26.50 -7.80 10.93
C THR A 357 -27.62 -7.25 11.84
N GLY A 358 -28.19 -8.07 12.73
CA GLY A 358 -29.19 -7.61 13.71
C GLY A 358 -28.65 -6.52 14.63
N ALA A 359 -27.47 -6.75 15.24
CA ALA A 359 -26.82 -5.79 16.13
C ALA A 359 -26.45 -4.47 15.41
N LEU A 360 -26.01 -4.58 14.12
CA LEU A 360 -25.74 -3.41 13.29
C LEU A 360 -26.99 -2.56 13.05
N ASN A 361 -28.14 -3.19 12.80
CA ASN A 361 -29.38 -2.46 12.54
C ASN A 361 -30.02 -1.89 13.82
N GLU A 362 -29.84 -2.52 14.97
CA GLU A 362 -30.18 -1.93 16.27
C GLU A 362 -29.34 -0.69 16.56
N MET A 363 -28.02 -0.75 16.31
CA MET A 363 -27.12 0.42 16.40
C MET A 363 -27.57 1.52 15.43
N LEU A 364 -27.88 1.17 14.16
CA LEU A 364 -28.34 2.12 13.15
C LEU A 364 -29.63 2.83 13.59
N ALA A 365 -30.60 2.11 14.14
CA ALA A 365 -31.83 2.69 14.64
C ALA A 365 -31.58 3.70 15.76
N ARG A 366 -30.68 3.38 16.71
CA ARG A 366 -30.27 4.31 17.78
C ARG A 366 -29.53 5.53 17.20
N ALA A 367 -28.61 5.30 16.27
CA ALA A 367 -27.83 6.35 15.65
C ALA A 367 -28.70 7.35 14.87
N THR A 368 -29.64 6.86 14.04
CA THR A 368 -30.57 7.69 13.28
C THR A 368 -31.59 8.43 14.13
N ALA A 369 -31.94 7.89 15.30
CA ALA A 369 -32.77 8.58 16.30
C ALA A 369 -32.01 9.71 17.01
N LYS A 370 -30.73 9.50 17.32
CA LYS A 370 -29.84 10.48 17.99
C LYS A 370 -29.47 11.65 17.08
N VAL A 371 -29.06 11.36 15.83
CA VAL A 371 -28.72 12.35 14.81
C VAL A 371 -29.54 12.05 13.55
N GLN A 372 -30.48 12.92 13.26
CA GLN A 372 -31.32 12.75 12.08
C GLN A 372 -30.53 12.80 10.78
N PRO A 373 -30.79 11.88 9.83
CA PRO A 373 -30.15 11.91 8.53
C PRO A 373 -30.31 13.24 7.79
N PRO A 374 -29.30 13.69 7.02
CA PRO A 374 -29.36 14.97 6.32
C PRO A 374 -30.46 15.04 5.29
N SER A 375 -30.87 16.25 4.95
CA SER A 375 -31.84 16.55 3.88
C SER A 375 -31.28 17.59 2.92
N ASP A 376 -31.52 17.40 1.62
CA ASP A 376 -31.22 18.39 0.57
C ASP A 376 -32.43 18.57 -0.33
N LYS A 377 -32.75 19.84 -0.64
CA LYS A 377 -33.87 20.23 -1.52
C LYS A 377 -35.21 19.54 -1.21
N GLY A 378 -35.53 19.40 0.08
CA GLY A 378 -36.76 18.76 0.55
C GLY A 378 -36.74 17.22 0.53
N LYS A 379 -35.68 16.60 0.06
CA LYS A 379 -35.50 15.14 0.11
C LYS A 379 -34.59 14.77 1.28
N ARG A 380 -35.06 13.87 2.13
CA ARG A 380 -34.34 13.39 3.30
C ARG A 380 -33.64 12.07 3.00
N LEU A 381 -32.41 11.93 3.45
CA LEU A 381 -31.71 10.65 3.45
C LEU A 381 -32.46 9.64 4.32
N LYS A 382 -32.70 8.46 3.78
CA LYS A 382 -33.15 7.28 4.55
C LYS A 382 -32.10 6.20 4.41
N VAL A 383 -31.60 5.72 5.54
CA VAL A 383 -30.76 4.52 5.62
C VAL A 383 -31.65 3.38 6.04
N PHE A 384 -31.92 2.44 5.14
CA PHE A 384 -32.87 1.35 5.38
C PHE A 384 -32.29 0.27 6.27
N TYR A 385 -31.06 -0.16 5.97
CA TYR A 385 -30.31 -1.12 6.77
C TYR A 385 -28.82 -1.08 6.43
N ILE A 386 -28.03 -1.69 7.31
CA ILE A 386 -26.60 -1.84 7.18
C ILE A 386 -26.20 -3.30 7.38
N THR A 387 -25.23 -3.78 6.61
CA THR A 387 -24.68 -5.13 6.76
C THR A 387 -23.19 -5.13 6.56
N GLN A 388 -22.47 -6.03 7.22
CA GLN A 388 -21.05 -6.24 6.99
C GLN A 388 -20.84 -7.30 5.92
N ILE A 389 -20.16 -6.95 4.83
CA ILE A 389 -19.89 -7.84 3.71
C ILE A 389 -18.51 -8.50 3.78
N SER A 390 -17.55 -7.85 4.45
CA SER A 390 -16.17 -8.34 4.56
C SER A 390 -15.56 -7.98 5.91
N THR A 391 -14.53 -8.73 6.29
CA THR A 391 -13.56 -8.42 7.35
C THR A 391 -12.19 -8.18 6.69
N ARG A 392 -11.24 -7.57 7.42
CA ARG A 392 -9.86 -7.36 6.96
C ARG A 392 -9.71 -6.60 5.63
N PRO A 393 -10.22 -5.35 5.52
CA PRO A 393 -10.81 -4.52 6.56
C PRO A 393 -12.31 -4.75 6.72
N PRO A 394 -12.89 -4.42 7.90
CA PRO A 394 -14.32 -4.39 8.11
C PRO A 394 -15.00 -3.48 7.08
N THR A 395 -15.82 -4.08 6.22
CA THR A 395 -16.50 -3.38 5.14
C THR A 395 -17.99 -3.51 5.30
N PHE A 396 -18.67 -2.37 5.37
CA PHE A 396 -20.10 -2.29 5.58
C PHE A 396 -20.81 -1.72 4.36
N VAL A 397 -21.99 -2.25 4.05
CA VAL A 397 -22.87 -1.69 3.00
C VAL A 397 -24.07 -1.06 3.67
N CYS A 398 -24.26 0.23 3.42
CA CYS A 398 -25.45 0.98 3.80
C CYS A 398 -26.41 1.06 2.61
N PHE A 399 -27.62 0.56 2.78
CA PHE A 399 -28.66 0.69 1.78
C PHE A 399 -29.49 1.94 2.04
N VAL A 400 -29.49 2.84 1.06
CA VAL A 400 -30.09 4.18 1.17
C VAL A 400 -31.13 4.42 0.07
N ASN A 401 -31.96 5.44 0.26
CA ASN A 401 -32.90 5.86 -0.79
C ASN A 401 -32.21 6.63 -1.92
N GLN A 402 -31.14 7.38 -1.63
CA GLN A 402 -30.40 8.22 -2.60
C GLN A 402 -28.94 8.38 -2.17
N LYS A 403 -27.98 7.92 -2.99
CA LYS A 403 -26.53 8.02 -2.68
C LYS A 403 -26.06 9.47 -2.53
N ALA A 404 -26.56 10.37 -3.37
CA ALA A 404 -26.19 11.79 -3.35
C ALA A 404 -26.50 12.49 -2.01
N LEU A 405 -27.41 11.97 -1.20
CA LEU A 405 -27.74 12.51 0.13
C LEU A 405 -26.83 11.97 1.24
N PHE A 406 -26.06 10.91 0.97
CA PHE A 406 -25.16 10.30 1.96
C PHE A 406 -23.84 11.05 1.99
N HIS A 407 -23.83 12.22 2.63
CA HIS A 407 -22.66 13.07 2.75
C HIS A 407 -21.59 12.46 3.65
N PHE A 408 -20.33 12.77 3.38
CA PHE A 408 -19.15 12.34 4.12
C PHE A 408 -19.28 12.55 5.66
N SER A 409 -19.84 13.67 6.08
CA SER A 409 -20.03 13.96 7.51
C SER A 409 -20.94 12.94 8.20
N TYR A 410 -22.00 12.51 7.51
CA TYR A 410 -22.94 11.52 8.07
C TYR A 410 -22.35 10.11 8.01
N GLN A 411 -21.60 9.79 6.97
CA GLN A 411 -20.83 8.56 6.88
C GLN A 411 -19.87 8.46 8.09
N ARG A 412 -19.07 9.49 8.34
CA ARG A 412 -18.13 9.55 9.47
C ARG A 412 -18.83 9.43 10.82
N TYR A 413 -20.02 10.02 10.95
CA TYR A 413 -20.86 9.84 12.14
C TYR A 413 -21.23 8.36 12.35
N LEU A 414 -21.70 7.68 11.31
CA LEU A 414 -22.05 6.25 11.40
C LEU A 414 -20.84 5.37 11.68
N GLU A 415 -19.68 5.64 11.06
CA GLU A 415 -18.43 4.96 11.36
C GLU A 415 -18.03 5.09 12.83
N ASN A 416 -18.18 6.29 13.42
CA ASN A 416 -17.94 6.51 14.83
C ASN A 416 -18.94 5.72 15.71
N GLN A 417 -20.21 5.66 15.34
CA GLN A 417 -21.22 4.88 16.08
C GLN A 417 -20.93 3.35 16.01
N ILE A 418 -20.43 2.87 14.88
CA ILE A 418 -19.97 1.48 14.75
C ILE A 418 -18.79 1.23 15.70
N ARG A 419 -17.81 2.14 15.75
CA ARG A 419 -16.65 2.03 16.65
C ARG A 419 -17.03 2.09 18.12
N GLU A 420 -17.88 3.04 18.49
CA GLU A 420 -18.37 3.18 19.87
C GLU A 420 -19.10 1.92 20.34
N THR A 421 -19.85 1.27 19.44
CA THR A 421 -20.68 0.10 19.80
C THR A 421 -19.91 -1.21 19.74
N PHE A 422 -19.03 -1.40 18.76
CA PHE A 422 -18.40 -2.70 18.46
C PHE A 422 -16.87 -2.71 18.61
N GLY A 423 -16.26 -1.59 18.97
CA GLY A 423 -14.80 -1.45 19.08
C GLY A 423 -14.14 -1.18 17.73
N LEU A 424 -13.63 -2.21 17.07
CA LEU A 424 -12.86 -2.13 15.81
C LEU A 424 -11.65 -1.19 15.91
N THR A 425 -11.00 -1.21 17.08
CA THR A 425 -9.79 -0.44 17.35
C THR A 425 -8.65 -0.91 16.46
N GLY A 426 -7.86 0.04 15.93
CA GLY A 426 -6.70 -0.25 15.10
C GLY A 426 -7.03 -0.61 13.65
N THR A 427 -8.31 -0.64 13.26
CA THR A 427 -8.69 -1.02 11.90
C THR A 427 -9.52 0.06 11.21
N PRO A 428 -9.25 0.41 9.94
CA PRO A 428 -10.10 1.30 9.17
C PRO A 428 -11.43 0.63 8.86
N ILE A 429 -12.49 1.41 8.80
CA ILE A 429 -13.82 0.97 8.37
C ILE A 429 -14.02 1.42 6.94
N LYS A 430 -14.40 0.48 6.05
CA LYS A 430 -14.88 0.82 4.70
C LYS A 430 -16.40 0.83 4.69
N MET A 431 -16.98 1.94 4.22
CA MET A 431 -18.43 2.06 4.08
C MET A 431 -18.82 2.27 2.62
N ILE A 432 -19.68 1.39 2.11
CA ILE A 432 -20.18 1.41 0.74
C ILE A 432 -21.66 1.75 0.78
N THR A 433 -22.10 2.68 -0.04
CA THR A 433 -23.52 3.03 -0.20
C THR A 433 -24.13 2.36 -1.42
N ARG A 434 -25.30 1.75 -1.28
CA ARG A 434 -26.12 1.25 -2.39
C ARG A 434 -27.53 1.81 -2.31
N GLU A 435 -28.12 2.12 -3.46
CA GLU A 435 -29.51 2.51 -3.52
C GLU A 435 -30.41 1.27 -3.42
N HIS A 436 -31.53 1.44 -2.74
CA HIS A 436 -32.50 0.35 -2.59
C HIS A 436 -33.20 0.15 -3.94
N GLY A 437 -32.92 -0.95 -4.62
CA GLY A 437 -33.40 -1.25 -5.98
C GLY A 437 -32.31 -1.60 -7.00
N ASP A 438 -31.06 -1.23 -6.77
CA ASP A 438 -29.93 -1.53 -7.68
C ASP A 438 -29.63 -3.04 -7.86
N GLY A 439 -30.24 -3.91 -7.07
CA GLY A 439 -30.01 -5.36 -7.08
C GLY A 439 -31.11 -6.21 -7.73
N ALA A 440 -32.24 -5.63 -8.12
CA ALA A 440 -33.40 -6.42 -8.56
C ALA A 440 -33.52 -6.64 -10.09
N VAL A 441 -32.59 -6.08 -10.92
CA VAL A 441 -32.76 -6.08 -12.38
C VAL A 441 -31.89 -7.12 -13.11
N LYS A 442 -31.09 -7.94 -12.44
CA LYS A 442 -30.25 -8.96 -13.12
C LYS A 442 -30.57 -10.43 -12.81
N ALA A 443 -31.67 -10.73 -12.18
CA ALA A 443 -32.10 -12.14 -11.93
C ALA A 443 -33.34 -12.57 -12.72
N GLY A 444 -33.67 -11.93 -13.82
CA GLY A 444 -34.82 -12.29 -14.59
C GLY A 444 -34.69 -11.89 -16.07
N LYS A 445 -34.01 -12.72 -16.86
CA LYS A 445 -34.35 -13.11 -18.25
C LYS A 445 -33.23 -13.98 -18.81
N VAL A 446 -33.44 -15.23 -18.80
CA VAL A 446 -33.19 -16.15 -19.92
C VAL A 446 -34.46 -16.83 -20.17
#